data_8efd06413eb81f47b73be7e173105411
#
_entry.id   8efd06413eb81f47b73be7e173105411
#
_cell.length_a   1.000
_cell.length_b   1.000
_cell.length_c   1.000
_cell.angle_alpha   90.00
_cell.angle_beta   90.00
_cell.angle_gamma   90.00
#
_symmetry.space_group_name_H-M   'P 1'
#
loop_
_entity.id
_entity.type
_entity.pdbx_description
1 polymer ?
#
loop_
_entity_poly.entity_id
_entity_poly.type
_entity_poly.pdbx_seq_one_letter_code
_entity_poly.pdbx_strand_id
1 'polypeptide(L)'
;MWDFDMWIFPVILLTDPIVAREMLTYRTRIIRRAVQSNAASNNIGGWQYPWASAFTGREVTSTPGAAELQHHITADIAFAIRLYLYATDNLSWMVTDGCELAFNTARFWMRRAVYNSATDKYDIPTVTGPDTMNPNVLNNVFTNVMAAHNLFLGEYAGCVCESFINLKNEDLNEMIRTARGLRLLHESNGDFNPQFEGYVVGRQIAQADAVLLAYPLDLEMEQSTKRNNLNIYGPVTSASSSAMTWSMHTIGWLELDELTLAADNLRRSYQPYLRSPFNVWNQGPVEFPGAPNYVSGAASFLHTMINGYGGIRLRDGEMVIRPRLPPGTTRLSIPTINFNRFRFSLEVQQDGSFTIRQQAIPTMPTIQIIIDGVSHEPCGINTACAFHGINSATLKLVGANANCQLKPTELNIRLADQNHAVVTSCTYGDRSVADPKLPIEYNR
;
A
#
# COMPACT_ATOMS: atom_id res chain seq x y z
N MET A 1 -1.06 7.20 13.28
CA MET A 1 -2.31 6.62 12.72
C MET A 1 -2.01 6.19 11.30
N TRP A 2 -2.70 5.17 10.83
CA TRP A 2 -2.58 4.62 9.50
C TRP A 2 -2.88 5.60 8.36
N ASP A 3 -3.63 6.67 8.66
CA ASP A 3 -3.91 7.76 7.72
C ASP A 3 -2.64 8.36 7.12
N PHE A 4 -1.59 8.48 7.94
CA PHE A 4 -0.31 8.99 7.49
C PHE A 4 0.35 8.09 6.44
N ASP A 5 0.30 6.78 6.65
CA ASP A 5 1.02 5.79 5.85
C ASP A 5 0.21 5.34 4.63
N MET A 6 -1.12 5.21 4.76
CA MET A 6 -2.00 4.66 3.71
C MET A 6 -2.63 5.73 2.82
N TRP A 7 -2.89 6.95 3.34
CA TRP A 7 -3.63 7.97 2.60
C TRP A 7 -2.76 9.16 2.20
N ILE A 8 -1.97 9.70 3.12
CA ILE A 8 -1.16 10.89 2.86
C ILE A 8 0.14 10.52 2.13
N PHE A 9 0.85 9.54 2.63
CA PHE A 9 2.17 9.15 2.12
C PHE A 9 2.18 8.81 0.62
N PRO A 10 1.26 7.99 0.06
CA PRO A 10 1.34 7.61 -1.36
C PRO A 10 1.18 8.80 -2.32
N VAL A 11 0.37 9.79 -1.95
CA VAL A 11 0.21 11.02 -2.73
C VAL A 11 1.49 11.84 -2.71
N ILE A 12 2.07 12.03 -1.52
CA ILE A 12 3.34 12.75 -1.37
C ILE A 12 4.47 12.01 -2.09
N LEU A 13 4.50 10.69 -2.01
CA LEU A 13 5.50 9.86 -2.70
C LEU A 13 5.56 10.13 -4.21
N LEU A 14 4.41 10.19 -4.87
CA LEU A 14 4.34 10.44 -6.30
C LEU A 14 4.68 11.89 -6.67
N THR A 15 4.40 12.84 -5.80
CA THR A 15 4.59 14.28 -6.07
C THR A 15 5.93 14.82 -5.57
N ASP A 16 6.40 14.35 -4.41
CA ASP A 16 7.67 14.74 -3.79
C ASP A 16 8.30 13.57 -3.01
N PRO A 17 9.10 12.71 -3.65
CA PRO A 17 9.73 11.56 -2.99
C PRO A 17 10.73 11.95 -1.89
N ILE A 18 11.24 13.19 -1.87
CA ILE A 18 12.15 13.66 -0.84
C ILE A 18 11.37 13.87 0.47
N VAL A 19 10.23 14.56 0.39
CA VAL A 19 9.33 14.74 1.54
C VAL A 19 8.80 13.39 2.02
N ALA A 20 8.42 12.49 1.11
CA ALA A 20 8.00 11.14 1.46
C ALA A 20 9.08 10.37 2.25
N ARG A 21 10.36 10.50 1.87
CA ARG A 21 11.46 9.91 2.62
C ARG A 21 11.55 10.48 4.05
N GLU A 22 11.39 11.79 4.22
CA GLU A 22 11.39 12.41 5.56
C GLU A 22 10.18 11.94 6.40
N MET A 23 9.03 11.69 5.77
CA MET A 23 7.90 11.06 6.46
C MET A 23 8.27 9.67 6.99
N LEU A 24 8.96 8.85 6.20
CA LEU A 24 9.46 7.54 6.67
C LEU A 24 10.50 7.66 7.77
N THR A 25 11.31 8.71 7.78
CA THR A 25 12.31 8.97 8.83
C THR A 25 11.69 9.05 10.23
N TYR A 26 10.46 9.55 10.33
CA TYR A 26 9.71 9.52 11.60
C TYR A 26 9.53 8.07 12.09
N ARG A 27 9.16 7.16 11.20
CA ARG A 27 8.93 5.75 11.51
C ARG A 27 10.21 4.98 11.78
N THR A 28 11.24 5.18 10.96
CA THR A 28 12.48 4.39 11.00
C THR A 28 13.46 4.84 12.07
N ARG A 29 13.52 6.14 12.37
CA ARG A 29 14.52 6.72 13.27
C ARG A 29 13.94 7.35 14.52
N ILE A 30 12.96 8.26 14.37
CA ILE A 30 12.52 9.12 15.49
C ILE A 30 11.84 8.31 16.57
N ILE A 31 10.89 7.45 16.22
CA ILE A 31 10.12 6.66 17.20
C ILE A 31 10.68 5.25 17.43
N ARG A 32 11.80 4.91 16.82
CA ARG A 32 12.43 3.58 16.89
C ARG A 32 12.56 3.04 18.32
N ARG A 33 13.07 3.85 19.26
CA ARG A 33 13.27 3.43 20.66
C ARG A 33 11.94 3.08 21.35
N ALA A 34 10.90 3.85 21.09
CA ALA A 34 9.59 3.58 21.69
C ALA A 34 9.01 2.26 21.14
N VAL A 35 9.17 1.99 19.86
CA VAL A 35 8.71 0.75 19.21
C VAL A 35 9.49 -0.48 19.74
N GLN A 36 10.80 -0.37 19.92
CA GLN A 36 11.63 -1.41 20.53
C GLN A 36 11.19 -1.69 21.96
N SER A 37 10.85 -0.67 22.74
CA SER A 37 10.34 -0.83 24.11
C SER A 37 8.97 -1.52 24.13
N ASN A 38 8.07 -1.17 23.21
CA ASN A 38 6.77 -1.83 23.11
C ASN A 38 6.91 -3.32 22.76
N ALA A 39 7.81 -3.66 21.83
CA ALA A 39 8.09 -5.04 21.47
C ALA A 39 8.57 -5.88 22.65
N ALA A 40 9.36 -5.28 23.54
CA ALA A 40 9.83 -5.96 24.75
C ALA A 40 8.71 -6.19 25.78
N SER A 41 7.72 -5.29 25.86
CA SER A 41 6.62 -5.38 26.83
C SER A 41 5.49 -6.33 26.40
N ASN A 42 5.28 -6.51 25.09
CA ASN A 42 4.16 -7.31 24.57
C ASN A 42 4.42 -8.83 24.52
N ASN A 43 5.61 -9.30 24.87
CA ASN A 43 6.04 -10.70 24.82
C ASN A 43 5.89 -11.42 23.46
N ILE A 44 5.52 -10.71 22.41
CA ILE A 44 5.39 -11.26 21.04
C ILE A 44 6.76 -11.28 20.37
N GLY A 45 7.56 -10.24 20.61
CA GLY A 45 8.83 -10.00 19.92
C GLY A 45 8.64 -9.44 18.52
N GLY A 46 9.72 -8.94 17.91
CA GLY A 46 9.62 -8.09 16.73
C GLY A 46 9.16 -6.67 17.10
N TRP A 47 8.85 -5.84 16.10
CA TRP A 47 8.41 -4.46 16.35
C TRP A 47 6.92 -4.32 16.07
N GLN A 48 6.20 -3.88 17.09
CA GLN A 48 4.79 -3.47 16.98
C GLN A 48 4.72 -1.95 17.11
N TYR A 49 4.15 -1.30 16.10
CA TYR A 49 3.92 0.13 16.14
C TYR A 49 2.65 0.47 16.92
N PRO A 50 2.63 1.62 17.64
CA PRO A 50 1.41 2.12 18.27
C PRO A 50 0.38 2.51 17.20
N TRP A 51 -0.90 2.38 17.52
CA TRP A 51 -1.98 2.81 16.64
C TRP A 51 -1.86 4.29 16.29
N ALA A 52 -1.70 5.12 17.30
CA ALA A 52 -1.42 6.53 17.11
C ALA A 52 -0.20 6.94 17.93
N SER A 53 0.69 7.68 17.32
CA SER A 53 1.89 8.19 17.99
C SER A 53 2.12 9.67 17.67
N ALA A 54 2.76 10.36 18.60
CA ALA A 54 3.16 11.74 18.47
C ALA A 54 4.69 11.85 18.73
N PHE A 55 5.16 12.95 19.28
CA PHE A 55 6.57 13.28 19.45
C PHE A 55 7.39 12.18 20.17
N THR A 56 6.82 11.54 21.19
CA THR A 56 7.54 10.50 21.97
C THR A 56 7.54 9.14 21.31
N GLY A 57 6.71 8.90 20.29
CA GLY A 57 6.51 7.59 19.68
C GLY A 57 5.71 6.60 20.53
N ARG A 58 5.21 7.02 21.71
CA ARG A 58 4.33 6.20 22.53
C ARG A 58 2.90 6.24 22.01
N GLU A 59 2.09 5.24 22.39
CA GLU A 59 0.66 5.23 22.10
C GLU A 59 -0.03 6.46 22.71
N VAL A 60 -0.82 7.15 21.89
CA VAL A 60 -1.58 8.34 22.30
C VAL A 60 -3.06 8.26 21.94
N THR A 61 -3.55 7.10 21.43
CA THR A 61 -4.97 6.96 21.13
C THR A 61 -5.81 6.93 22.41
N SER A 62 -6.95 7.62 22.36
CA SER A 62 -7.98 7.53 23.38
C SER A 62 -9.16 6.61 22.96
N THR A 63 -9.09 6.06 21.75
CA THR A 63 -10.14 5.17 21.24
C THR A 63 -10.02 3.80 21.91
N PRO A 64 -11.04 3.36 22.67
CA PRO A 64 -11.00 2.05 23.34
C PRO A 64 -10.75 0.91 22.34
N GLY A 65 -9.88 -0.02 22.70
CA GLY A 65 -9.56 -1.20 21.89
C GLY A 65 -8.68 -0.94 20.66
N ALA A 66 -8.41 0.32 20.30
CA ALA A 66 -7.62 0.62 19.11
C ALA A 66 -6.15 0.24 19.29
N ALA A 67 -5.56 0.59 20.42
CA ALA A 67 -4.16 0.25 20.73
C ALA A 67 -3.94 -1.27 20.81
N GLU A 68 -4.91 -2.00 21.35
CA GLU A 68 -4.83 -3.42 21.64
C GLU A 68 -5.16 -4.31 20.44
N LEU A 69 -5.97 -3.83 19.48
CA LEU A 69 -6.56 -4.67 18.44
C LEU A 69 -6.23 -4.23 16.99
N GLN A 70 -5.95 -2.95 16.75
CA GLN A 70 -5.65 -2.46 15.40
C GLN A 70 -4.18 -2.62 15.04
N HIS A 71 -3.74 -3.87 14.97
CA HIS A 71 -2.34 -4.23 14.72
C HIS A 71 -1.89 -3.93 13.29
N HIS A 72 -2.82 -3.75 12.35
CA HIS A 72 -2.49 -3.52 10.94
C HIS A 72 -1.61 -2.29 10.72
N ILE A 73 -1.62 -1.29 11.62
CA ILE A 73 -0.71 -0.13 11.58
C ILE A 73 0.75 -0.54 11.38
N THR A 74 1.16 -1.65 11.99
CA THR A 74 2.53 -2.17 11.87
C THR A 74 2.85 -2.56 10.43
N ALA A 75 1.91 -3.18 9.74
CA ALA A 75 2.07 -3.57 8.34
C ALA A 75 1.81 -2.40 7.37
N ASP A 76 0.96 -1.44 7.72
CA ASP A 76 0.70 -0.24 6.93
C ASP A 76 1.98 0.58 6.74
N ILE A 77 2.79 0.70 7.80
CA ILE A 77 4.10 1.35 7.75
C ILE A 77 5.07 0.59 6.84
N ALA A 78 5.09 -0.73 6.93
CA ALA A 78 5.91 -1.56 6.05
C ALA A 78 5.46 -1.46 4.59
N PHE A 79 4.15 -1.34 4.35
CA PHE A 79 3.60 -1.10 3.02
C PHE A 79 4.04 0.24 2.44
N ALA A 80 4.10 1.30 3.26
CA ALA A 80 4.65 2.59 2.82
C ALA A 80 6.12 2.47 2.39
N ILE A 81 6.95 1.69 3.11
CA ILE A 81 8.33 1.38 2.69
C ILE A 81 8.34 0.66 1.34
N ARG A 82 7.48 -0.32 1.15
CA ARG A 82 7.34 -1.06 -0.10
C ARG A 82 7.01 -0.12 -1.27
N LEU A 83 6.04 0.78 -1.09
CA LEU A 83 5.69 1.78 -2.10
C LEU A 83 6.86 2.74 -2.39
N TYR A 84 7.62 3.13 -1.36
CA TYR A 84 8.81 3.95 -1.54
C TYR A 84 9.86 3.27 -2.41
N LEU A 85 10.11 1.98 -2.18
CA LEU A 85 11.01 1.19 -3.01
C LEU A 85 10.51 1.08 -4.45
N TYR A 86 9.23 0.80 -4.64
CA TYR A 86 8.63 0.74 -5.98
C TYR A 86 8.81 2.06 -6.76
N ALA A 87 8.62 3.20 -6.08
CA ALA A 87 8.70 4.50 -6.74
C ALA A 87 10.13 4.98 -6.98
N THR A 88 11.11 4.55 -6.17
CA THR A 88 12.46 5.17 -6.14
C THR A 88 13.61 4.22 -6.42
N ASP A 89 13.43 2.92 -6.26
CA ASP A 89 14.50 1.90 -6.28
C ASP A 89 15.72 2.28 -5.41
N ASN A 90 15.46 2.95 -4.26
CA ASN A 90 16.50 3.49 -3.42
C ASN A 90 17.03 2.44 -2.42
N LEU A 91 17.85 1.51 -2.92
CA LEU A 91 18.45 0.46 -2.11
C LEU A 91 19.39 1.01 -1.04
N SER A 92 20.07 2.14 -1.31
CA SER A 92 20.92 2.78 -0.31
C SER A 92 20.12 3.21 0.93
N TRP A 93 18.96 3.81 0.72
CA TRP A 93 18.05 4.14 1.82
C TRP A 93 17.50 2.86 2.50
N MET A 94 17.19 1.84 1.72
CA MET A 94 16.71 0.57 2.30
C MET A 94 17.74 -0.01 3.27
N VAL A 95 19.02 -0.04 2.88
CA VAL A 95 20.12 -0.54 3.72
C VAL A 95 20.29 0.30 4.98
N THR A 96 20.24 1.63 4.87
CA THR A 96 20.52 2.53 6.01
C THR A 96 19.35 2.69 6.98
N ASP A 97 18.12 2.64 6.48
CA ASP A 97 16.92 3.03 7.24
C ASP A 97 15.79 1.99 7.21
N GLY A 98 15.58 1.33 6.08
CA GLY A 98 14.39 0.52 5.84
C GLY A 98 14.50 -0.91 6.38
N CYS A 99 15.65 -1.56 6.23
CA CYS A 99 15.79 -3.00 6.48
C CYS A 99 15.47 -3.41 7.91
N GLU A 100 15.96 -2.66 8.90
CA GLU A 100 15.73 -3.02 10.30
C GLU A 100 14.24 -2.95 10.66
N LEU A 101 13.54 -1.93 10.18
CA LEU A 101 12.10 -1.82 10.37
C LEU A 101 11.37 -2.98 9.66
N ALA A 102 11.62 -3.16 8.36
CA ALA A 102 10.96 -4.18 7.55
C ALA A 102 11.10 -5.58 8.15
N PHE A 103 12.32 -5.93 8.58
CA PHE A 103 12.61 -7.21 9.19
C PHE A 103 11.94 -7.40 10.56
N ASN A 104 12.03 -6.41 11.45
CA ASN A 104 11.48 -6.55 12.79
C ASN A 104 9.94 -6.47 12.84
N THR A 105 9.31 -5.72 11.93
CA THR A 105 7.84 -5.74 11.80
C THR A 105 7.37 -7.07 11.20
N ALA A 106 8.12 -7.65 10.25
CA ALA A 106 7.85 -8.99 9.75
C ALA A 106 7.98 -10.06 10.86
N ARG A 107 8.98 -9.95 11.74
CA ARG A 107 9.10 -10.83 12.92
C ARG A 107 7.92 -10.72 13.88
N PHE A 108 7.34 -9.54 14.03
CA PHE A 108 6.09 -9.37 14.78
C PHE A 108 4.98 -10.22 14.17
N TRP A 109 4.73 -10.11 12.87
CA TRP A 109 3.67 -10.85 12.18
C TRP A 109 3.92 -12.36 12.18
N MET A 110 5.15 -12.79 11.93
CA MET A 110 5.55 -14.20 12.00
C MET A 110 5.19 -14.85 13.35
N ARG A 111 5.35 -14.10 14.44
CA ARG A 111 5.04 -14.58 15.79
C ARG A 111 3.60 -14.35 16.22
N ARG A 112 2.93 -13.39 15.60
CA ARG A 112 1.52 -13.06 15.88
C ARG A 112 0.57 -14.03 15.19
N ALA A 113 0.97 -14.59 14.07
CA ALA A 113 0.22 -15.62 13.36
C ALA A 113 0.31 -16.96 14.10
N VAL A 114 -0.81 -17.66 14.16
CA VAL A 114 -0.94 -18.95 14.87
C VAL A 114 -1.22 -20.04 13.85
N TYR A 115 -0.37 -21.05 13.80
CA TYR A 115 -0.59 -22.20 12.92
C TYR A 115 -1.80 -23.01 13.37
N ASN A 116 -2.72 -23.27 12.45
CA ASN A 116 -3.93 -24.05 12.66
C ASN A 116 -3.81 -25.37 11.88
N SER A 117 -3.54 -26.45 12.60
CA SER A 117 -3.35 -27.77 12.00
C SER A 117 -4.60 -28.35 11.35
N ALA A 118 -5.80 -27.87 11.70
CA ALA A 118 -7.05 -28.32 11.10
C ALA A 118 -7.25 -27.79 9.69
N THR A 119 -6.67 -26.64 9.37
CA THR A 119 -6.80 -25.97 8.07
C THR A 119 -5.48 -25.94 7.29
N ASP A 120 -4.38 -26.35 7.89
CA ASP A 120 -3.01 -26.20 7.36
C ASP A 120 -2.69 -24.76 6.97
N LYS A 121 -3.16 -23.79 7.76
CA LYS A 121 -3.00 -22.35 7.53
C LYS A 121 -2.57 -21.64 8.81
N TYR A 122 -2.14 -20.39 8.65
CA TYR A 122 -1.89 -19.49 9.76
C TYR A 122 -3.07 -18.54 9.94
N ASP A 123 -3.60 -18.48 11.15
CA ASP A 123 -4.68 -17.58 11.57
C ASP A 123 -4.09 -16.37 12.31
N ILE A 124 -4.71 -15.19 12.14
CA ILE A 124 -4.45 -14.02 12.98
C ILE A 124 -5.72 -13.75 13.82
N PRO A 125 -5.74 -14.22 15.08
CA PRO A 125 -6.90 -14.05 15.95
C PRO A 125 -6.91 -12.65 16.59
N THR A 126 -8.09 -12.23 17.05
CA THR A 126 -8.23 -11.08 17.97
C THR A 126 -7.64 -9.80 17.42
N VAL A 127 -8.17 -9.35 16.26
CA VAL A 127 -7.77 -8.09 15.62
C VAL A 127 -9.01 -7.25 15.27
N THR A 128 -8.81 -5.97 15.13
CA THR A 128 -9.77 -5.05 14.49
C THR A 128 -9.12 -4.54 13.21
N GLY A 129 -9.77 -4.74 12.08
CA GLY A 129 -9.36 -4.19 10.80
C GLY A 129 -9.69 -2.71 10.67
N PRO A 130 -9.64 -2.15 9.45
CA PRO A 130 -10.11 -0.79 9.16
C PRO A 130 -11.55 -0.53 9.62
N ASP A 131 -12.42 -1.54 9.52
CA ASP A 131 -13.79 -1.46 9.99
C ASP A 131 -13.90 -1.62 11.51
N THR A 132 -14.09 -0.50 12.20
CA THR A 132 -14.20 -0.46 13.67
C THR A 132 -15.57 -0.87 14.23
N MET A 133 -16.60 -1.02 13.38
CA MET A 133 -17.90 -1.56 13.81
C MET A 133 -17.85 -3.05 14.13
N ASN A 134 -16.86 -3.74 13.58
CA ASN A 134 -16.67 -5.18 13.75
C ASN A 134 -15.30 -5.45 14.41
N PRO A 135 -15.14 -5.12 15.69
CA PRO A 135 -13.87 -5.31 16.41
C PRO A 135 -13.68 -6.76 16.86
N ASN A 136 -12.45 -7.09 17.24
CA ASN A 136 -12.07 -8.36 17.87
C ASN A 136 -12.47 -9.59 17.04
N VAL A 137 -12.08 -9.59 15.77
CA VAL A 137 -12.42 -10.66 14.83
C VAL A 137 -11.24 -11.61 14.60
N LEU A 138 -11.53 -12.77 14.05
CA LEU A 138 -10.57 -13.74 13.55
C LEU A 138 -10.36 -13.52 12.06
N ASN A 139 -9.11 -13.46 11.62
CA ASN A 139 -8.76 -13.42 10.20
C ASN A 139 -9.39 -12.25 9.43
N ASN A 140 -9.27 -11.01 9.96
CA ASN A 140 -9.63 -9.86 9.12
C ASN A 140 -8.78 -9.89 7.84
N VAL A 141 -9.45 -9.89 6.69
CA VAL A 141 -8.81 -10.14 5.39
C VAL A 141 -7.81 -9.05 5.01
N PHE A 142 -8.12 -7.77 5.30
CA PHE A 142 -7.19 -6.66 5.10
C PHE A 142 -5.93 -6.85 5.96
N THR A 143 -6.10 -7.10 7.25
CA THR A 143 -4.98 -7.32 8.19
C THR A 143 -4.10 -8.49 7.74
N ASN A 144 -4.70 -9.60 7.30
CA ASN A 144 -3.95 -10.78 6.86
C ASN A 144 -3.15 -10.50 5.58
N VAL A 145 -3.72 -9.79 4.61
CA VAL A 145 -3.00 -9.38 3.39
C VAL A 145 -1.87 -8.40 3.71
N MET A 146 -2.12 -7.42 4.59
CA MET A 146 -1.09 -6.48 5.01
C MET A 146 0.05 -7.18 5.78
N ALA A 147 -0.27 -8.14 6.64
CA ALA A 147 0.73 -8.96 7.31
C ALA A 147 1.57 -9.77 6.31
N ALA A 148 0.96 -10.33 5.26
CA ALA A 148 1.68 -11.03 4.20
C ALA A 148 2.61 -10.09 3.41
N HIS A 149 2.15 -8.90 3.04
CA HIS A 149 3.01 -7.88 2.42
C HIS A 149 4.23 -7.55 3.30
N ASN A 150 4.04 -7.41 4.60
CA ASN A 150 5.12 -7.12 5.52
C ASN A 150 6.09 -8.31 5.66
N LEU A 151 5.60 -9.54 5.71
CA LEU A 151 6.42 -10.75 5.76
C LEU A 151 7.31 -10.90 4.52
N PHE A 152 6.77 -10.67 3.32
CA PHE A 152 7.56 -10.64 2.08
C PHE A 152 8.57 -9.49 2.05
N LEU A 153 8.22 -8.32 2.59
CA LEU A 153 9.17 -7.21 2.72
C LEU A 153 10.30 -7.55 3.71
N GLY A 154 10.00 -8.30 4.78
CA GLY A 154 10.99 -8.78 5.73
C GLY A 154 11.99 -9.76 5.10
N GLU A 155 11.50 -10.66 4.25
CA GLU A 155 12.35 -11.57 3.47
C GLU A 155 13.23 -10.79 2.49
N TYR A 156 12.65 -9.83 1.78
CA TYR A 156 13.40 -8.93 0.89
C TYR A 156 14.49 -8.15 1.64
N ALA A 157 14.17 -7.61 2.82
CA ALA A 157 15.13 -6.95 3.70
C ALA A 157 16.29 -7.88 4.08
N GLY A 158 15.99 -9.16 4.36
CA GLY A 158 16.99 -10.18 4.58
C GLY A 158 17.92 -10.38 3.39
N CYS A 159 17.38 -10.35 2.18
CA CYS A 159 18.17 -10.46 0.96
C CYS A 159 19.08 -9.23 0.73
N VAL A 160 18.52 -8.01 0.88
CA VAL A 160 19.25 -6.76 0.58
C VAL A 160 20.28 -6.42 1.65
N CYS A 161 20.00 -6.78 2.91
CA CYS A 161 20.76 -6.35 4.08
C CYS A 161 21.46 -7.48 4.84
N GLU A 162 21.67 -8.61 4.23
CA GLU A 162 22.27 -9.81 4.87
C GLU A 162 23.56 -9.49 5.64
N SER A 163 24.42 -8.61 5.13
CA SER A 163 25.67 -8.20 5.77
C SER A 163 25.51 -7.24 6.95
N PHE A 164 24.34 -6.60 7.11
CA PHE A 164 24.10 -5.55 8.12
C PHE A 164 23.18 -5.99 9.26
N ILE A 165 22.39 -7.02 9.04
CA ILE A 165 21.46 -7.54 10.02
C ILE A 165 21.92 -8.95 10.37
N ASN A 166 22.13 -9.23 11.67
CA ASN A 166 22.48 -10.57 12.13
C ASN A 166 21.24 -11.49 11.99
N LEU A 167 20.97 -11.90 10.74
CA LEU A 167 19.79 -12.66 10.36
C LEU A 167 20.05 -14.14 10.50
N LYS A 168 19.08 -14.85 11.08
CA LYS A 168 19.03 -16.29 10.98
C LYS A 168 18.25 -16.66 9.72
N ASN A 169 18.82 -17.50 8.86
CA ASN A 169 18.14 -18.02 7.66
C ASN A 169 16.79 -18.71 8.00
N GLU A 170 16.68 -19.27 9.20
CA GLU A 170 15.46 -19.87 9.74
C GLU A 170 14.31 -18.85 9.82
N ASP A 171 14.59 -17.61 10.29
CA ASP A 171 13.57 -16.55 10.37
C ASP A 171 13.03 -16.17 8.98
N LEU A 172 13.89 -16.10 7.95
CA LEU A 172 13.46 -15.77 6.58
C LEU A 172 12.57 -16.84 5.96
N ASN A 173 12.94 -18.11 6.15
CA ASN A 173 12.12 -19.24 5.67
C ASN A 173 10.77 -19.28 6.38
N GLU A 174 10.74 -18.98 7.67
CA GLU A 174 9.49 -18.94 8.43
C GLU A 174 8.62 -17.74 8.03
N MET A 175 9.20 -16.58 7.72
CA MET A 175 8.46 -15.44 7.18
C MET A 175 7.75 -15.80 5.88
N ILE A 176 8.46 -16.45 4.93
CA ILE A 176 7.87 -16.89 3.66
C ILE A 176 6.76 -17.93 3.89
N ARG A 177 7.03 -18.93 4.75
CA ARG A 177 6.05 -19.97 5.08
C ARG A 177 4.80 -19.36 5.68
N THR A 178 4.96 -18.46 6.65
CA THR A 178 3.84 -17.77 7.29
C THR A 178 3.08 -16.92 6.28
N ALA A 179 3.77 -16.11 5.45
CA ALA A 179 3.14 -15.27 4.44
C ALA A 179 2.25 -16.07 3.49
N ARG A 180 2.79 -17.16 2.93
CA ARG A 180 2.06 -18.04 2.00
C ARG A 180 0.95 -18.85 2.67
N GLY A 181 1.13 -19.15 3.95
CA GLY A 181 0.18 -19.91 4.74
C GLY A 181 -0.90 -19.07 5.44
N LEU A 182 -0.83 -17.74 5.42
CA LEU A 182 -1.88 -16.90 6.00
C LEU A 182 -3.23 -17.19 5.38
N ARG A 183 -4.25 -17.28 6.23
CA ARG A 183 -5.60 -17.54 5.80
C ARG A 183 -6.22 -16.29 5.17
N LEU A 184 -6.37 -16.32 3.84
CA LEU A 184 -7.08 -15.32 3.07
C LEU A 184 -8.49 -15.80 2.77
N LEU A 185 -9.48 -15.07 3.26
CA LEU A 185 -10.87 -15.48 3.14
C LEU A 185 -11.39 -15.22 1.73
N HIS A 186 -11.97 -16.27 1.13
CA HIS A 186 -12.70 -16.19 -0.12
C HIS A 186 -13.91 -17.12 -0.06
N GLU A 187 -15.09 -16.61 -0.39
CA GLU A 187 -16.33 -17.37 -0.47
C GLU A 187 -16.62 -17.72 -1.94
N SER A 188 -16.46 -18.98 -2.27
CA SER A 188 -16.57 -19.45 -3.67
C SER A 188 -17.97 -19.33 -4.26
N ASN A 189 -19.03 -19.55 -3.48
CA ASN A 189 -20.42 -19.47 -3.97
C ASN A 189 -20.84 -18.04 -4.33
N GLY A 190 -20.33 -17.04 -3.57
CA GLY A 190 -20.60 -15.63 -3.83
C GLY A 190 -19.47 -14.94 -4.59
N ASP A 191 -18.34 -15.62 -4.81
CA ASP A 191 -17.13 -15.10 -5.43
C ASP A 191 -16.72 -13.73 -4.85
N PHE A 192 -16.54 -13.67 -3.52
CA PHE A 192 -16.14 -12.45 -2.82
C PHE A 192 -15.20 -12.76 -1.64
N ASN A 193 -14.60 -11.74 -1.08
CA ASN A 193 -13.75 -11.86 0.10
C ASN A 193 -14.53 -11.46 1.37
N PRO A 194 -14.93 -12.44 2.24
CA PRO A 194 -15.44 -12.12 3.56
C PRO A 194 -14.45 -11.26 4.34
N GLN A 195 -14.95 -10.20 4.97
CA GLN A 195 -14.09 -9.25 5.69
C GLN A 195 -13.35 -9.91 6.87
N PHE A 196 -13.97 -10.90 7.51
CA PHE A 196 -13.41 -11.69 8.60
C PHE A 196 -14.11 -13.04 8.69
N GLU A 197 -13.55 -13.96 9.46
CA GLU A 197 -14.14 -15.29 9.68
C GLU A 197 -15.54 -15.19 10.25
N GLY A 198 -16.52 -15.83 9.56
CA GLY A 198 -17.92 -15.78 9.95
C GLY A 198 -18.66 -14.47 9.57
N TYR A 199 -18.10 -13.67 8.65
CA TYR A 199 -18.82 -12.52 8.11
C TYR A 199 -20.11 -12.97 7.39
N VAL A 200 -21.21 -12.28 7.68
CA VAL A 200 -22.51 -12.52 7.03
C VAL A 200 -22.83 -11.35 6.12
N VAL A 201 -23.12 -11.64 4.84
CA VAL A 201 -23.50 -10.62 3.85
C VAL A 201 -24.69 -9.80 4.34
N GLY A 202 -24.61 -8.49 4.21
CA GLY A 202 -25.59 -7.55 4.75
C GLY A 202 -25.22 -6.94 6.11
N ARG A 203 -24.20 -7.44 6.78
CA ARG A 203 -23.67 -6.85 8.02
C ARG A 203 -23.04 -5.51 7.74
N GLN A 204 -23.45 -4.49 8.49
CA GLN A 204 -22.94 -3.12 8.36
C GLN A 204 -21.46 -3.01 8.72
N ILE A 205 -20.77 -2.11 8.00
CA ILE A 205 -19.37 -1.74 8.22
C ILE A 205 -19.23 -0.24 8.39
N ALA A 206 -18.23 0.18 9.18
CA ALA A 206 -17.96 1.60 9.40
C ALA A 206 -17.38 2.27 8.15
N GLN A 207 -16.49 1.59 7.46
CA GLN A 207 -15.71 2.14 6.34
C GLN A 207 -15.13 1.02 5.48
N ALA A 208 -14.46 1.38 4.37
CA ALA A 208 -13.78 0.45 3.49
C ALA A 208 -12.78 -0.43 4.25
N ASP A 209 -12.84 -1.73 4.00
CA ASP A 209 -11.97 -2.78 4.56
C ASP A 209 -11.65 -3.79 3.45
N ALA A 210 -12.46 -4.82 3.21
CA ALA A 210 -12.21 -5.83 2.17
C ALA A 210 -12.09 -5.25 0.74
N VAL A 211 -12.73 -4.12 0.44
CA VAL A 211 -12.58 -3.44 -0.86
C VAL A 211 -11.17 -2.86 -1.06
N LEU A 212 -10.41 -2.64 0.02
CA LEU A 212 -9.03 -2.17 -0.03
C LEU A 212 -8.07 -3.20 -0.60
N LEU A 213 -8.45 -4.46 -0.70
CA LEU A 213 -7.64 -5.51 -1.31
C LEU A 213 -7.33 -5.21 -2.78
N ALA A 214 -8.29 -4.64 -3.52
CA ALA A 214 -8.09 -4.22 -4.90
C ALA A 214 -7.23 -2.96 -4.97
N TYR A 215 -7.58 -1.93 -4.22
CA TYR A 215 -6.82 -0.70 -4.11
C TYR A 215 -6.92 -0.17 -2.66
N PRO A 216 -5.81 0.20 -2.00
CA PRO A 216 -4.45 0.38 -2.54
C PRO A 216 -3.56 -0.88 -2.57
N LEU A 217 -4.03 -2.06 -2.11
CA LEU A 217 -3.16 -3.22 -1.96
C LEU A 217 -2.76 -3.89 -3.28
N ASP A 218 -3.44 -3.59 -4.38
CA ASP A 218 -3.21 -4.15 -5.72
C ASP A 218 -3.11 -5.68 -5.70
N LEU A 219 -3.95 -6.30 -4.86
CA LEU A 219 -4.01 -7.76 -4.76
C LEU A 219 -4.58 -8.33 -6.06
N GLU A 220 -3.87 -9.29 -6.64
CA GLU A 220 -4.34 -9.97 -7.84
C GLU A 220 -5.63 -10.76 -7.52
N MET A 221 -6.72 -10.41 -8.21
CA MET A 221 -8.01 -11.07 -8.09
C MET A 221 -8.80 -10.99 -9.39
N GLU A 222 -9.72 -11.94 -9.59
CA GLU A 222 -10.62 -11.91 -10.73
C GLU A 222 -11.50 -10.64 -10.72
N GLN A 223 -11.84 -10.15 -11.91
CA GLN A 223 -12.71 -8.97 -12.03
C GLN A 223 -14.09 -9.19 -11.41
N SER A 224 -14.60 -10.42 -11.46
CA SER A 224 -15.85 -10.82 -10.81
C SER A 224 -15.78 -10.65 -9.29
N THR A 225 -14.72 -11.16 -8.67
CA THR A 225 -14.47 -11.03 -7.23
C THR A 225 -14.39 -9.56 -6.80
N LYS A 226 -13.63 -8.75 -7.57
CA LYS A 226 -13.52 -7.31 -7.34
C LYS A 226 -14.89 -6.62 -7.39
N ARG A 227 -15.68 -6.93 -8.43
CA ARG A 227 -17.04 -6.41 -8.63
C ARG A 227 -17.97 -6.82 -7.47
N ASN A 228 -17.90 -8.08 -7.06
CA ASN A 228 -18.74 -8.59 -5.98
C ASN A 228 -18.36 -7.96 -4.64
N ASN A 229 -17.08 -7.78 -4.35
CA ASN A 229 -16.65 -7.04 -3.15
C ASN A 229 -17.28 -5.63 -3.12
N LEU A 230 -17.21 -4.88 -4.21
CA LEU A 230 -17.79 -3.54 -4.30
C LEU A 230 -19.32 -3.55 -4.14
N ASN A 231 -20.01 -4.51 -4.75
CA ASN A 231 -21.47 -4.67 -4.67
C ASN A 231 -21.95 -5.08 -3.27
N ILE A 232 -21.17 -5.93 -2.58
CA ILE A 232 -21.53 -6.43 -1.25
C ILE A 232 -21.27 -5.36 -0.19
N TYR A 233 -20.11 -4.70 -0.22
CA TYR A 233 -19.71 -3.78 0.84
C TYR A 233 -20.23 -2.35 0.65
N GLY A 234 -20.45 -1.89 -0.58
CA GLY A 234 -20.96 -0.55 -0.85
C GLY A 234 -22.30 -0.23 -0.17
N PRO A 235 -23.35 -1.06 -0.34
CA PRO A 235 -24.65 -0.82 0.27
C PRO A 235 -24.68 -0.89 1.81
N VAL A 236 -23.75 -1.64 2.42
CA VAL A 236 -23.71 -1.83 3.89
C VAL A 236 -22.71 -0.90 4.57
N THR A 237 -22.01 -0.06 3.80
CA THR A 237 -21.11 0.95 4.35
C THR A 237 -21.92 2.05 5.03
N SER A 238 -21.55 2.39 6.27
CA SER A 238 -22.23 3.40 7.07
C SER A 238 -22.35 4.74 6.35
N ALA A 239 -23.51 5.39 6.51
CA ALA A 239 -23.71 6.75 6.03
C ALA A 239 -22.76 7.76 6.71
N SER A 240 -22.28 7.46 7.91
CA SER A 240 -21.28 8.25 8.65
C SER A 240 -19.83 7.80 8.42
N SER A 241 -19.58 7.03 7.35
CA SER A 241 -18.23 6.54 7.04
C SER A 241 -17.21 7.68 6.90
N SER A 242 -15.94 7.37 7.16
CA SER A 242 -14.84 8.31 6.95
C SER A 242 -14.70 8.74 5.49
N ALA A 243 -14.30 9.99 5.28
CA ALA A 243 -14.19 10.65 3.96
C ALA A 243 -13.34 9.87 2.94
N MET A 244 -12.34 9.04 3.37
CA MET A 244 -11.54 8.25 2.46
C MET A 244 -12.27 7.04 1.84
N THR A 245 -13.37 6.59 2.43
CA THR A 245 -14.03 5.34 2.03
C THR A 245 -14.50 5.35 0.57
N TRP A 246 -15.25 6.36 0.16
CA TRP A 246 -15.85 6.41 -1.17
C TRP A 246 -14.84 6.67 -2.29
N SER A 247 -13.70 7.27 -1.95
CA SER A 247 -12.55 7.38 -2.87
C SER A 247 -12.04 5.99 -3.29
N MET A 248 -11.97 5.05 -2.35
CA MET A 248 -11.52 3.68 -2.64
C MET A 248 -12.54 2.93 -3.50
N HIS A 249 -13.84 3.08 -3.20
CA HIS A 249 -14.88 2.54 -4.07
C HIS A 249 -14.83 3.14 -5.49
N THR A 250 -14.59 4.44 -5.61
CA THR A 250 -14.42 5.10 -6.92
C THR A 250 -13.31 4.45 -7.72
N ILE A 251 -12.15 4.26 -7.11
CA ILE A 251 -10.98 3.66 -7.78
C ILE A 251 -11.28 2.21 -8.18
N GLY A 252 -11.92 1.44 -7.30
CA GLY A 252 -12.32 0.07 -7.61
C GLY A 252 -13.27 -0.03 -8.83
N TRP A 253 -14.25 0.86 -8.94
CA TRP A 253 -15.14 0.92 -10.10
C TRP A 253 -14.44 1.38 -11.38
N LEU A 254 -13.47 2.30 -11.28
CA LEU A 254 -12.65 2.70 -12.43
C LEU A 254 -11.81 1.54 -12.98
N GLU A 255 -11.29 0.66 -12.11
CA GLU A 255 -10.55 -0.53 -12.54
C GLU A 255 -11.40 -1.56 -13.29
N LEU A 256 -12.71 -1.51 -13.08
CA LEU A 256 -13.71 -2.35 -13.77
C LEU A 256 -14.35 -1.66 -14.98
N ASP A 257 -13.85 -0.47 -15.34
CA ASP A 257 -14.42 0.40 -16.40
C ASP A 257 -15.92 0.77 -16.17
N GLU A 258 -16.40 0.73 -14.93
CA GLU A 258 -17.76 1.11 -14.53
C GLU A 258 -17.87 2.61 -14.25
N LEU A 259 -17.77 3.42 -15.29
CA LEU A 259 -17.61 4.87 -15.18
C LEU A 259 -18.78 5.57 -14.48
N THR A 260 -20.00 5.09 -14.65
CA THR A 260 -21.19 5.65 -13.98
C THR A 260 -21.13 5.42 -12.47
N LEU A 261 -20.83 4.20 -12.04
CA LEU A 261 -20.68 3.85 -10.62
C LEU A 261 -19.50 4.59 -9.99
N ALA A 262 -18.39 4.71 -10.73
CA ALA A 262 -17.25 5.51 -10.31
C ALA A 262 -17.62 7.00 -10.12
N ALA A 263 -18.38 7.60 -11.05
CA ALA A 263 -18.83 8.99 -10.96
C ALA A 263 -19.74 9.23 -9.74
N ASP A 264 -20.63 8.29 -9.44
CA ASP A 264 -21.51 8.37 -8.27
C ASP A 264 -20.72 8.29 -6.98
N ASN A 265 -19.79 7.37 -6.87
CA ASN A 265 -18.94 7.24 -5.70
C ASN A 265 -17.95 8.42 -5.57
N LEU A 266 -17.47 9.00 -6.68
CA LEU A 266 -16.69 10.23 -6.65
C LEU A 266 -17.48 11.36 -5.96
N ARG A 267 -18.74 11.61 -6.36
CA ARG A 267 -19.56 12.64 -5.71
C ARG A 267 -19.74 12.36 -4.21
N ARG A 268 -19.97 11.10 -3.84
CA ARG A 268 -20.08 10.67 -2.43
C ARG A 268 -18.78 10.87 -1.66
N SER A 269 -17.62 10.84 -2.32
CA SER A 269 -16.31 10.95 -1.64
C SER A 269 -15.98 12.35 -1.15
N TYR A 270 -16.58 13.41 -1.71
CA TYR A 270 -16.24 14.78 -1.32
C TYR A 270 -17.42 15.65 -0.91
N GLN A 271 -18.58 15.57 -1.62
CA GLN A 271 -19.69 16.50 -1.40
C GLN A 271 -20.18 16.55 0.06
N PRO A 272 -20.41 15.42 0.76
CA PRO A 272 -20.88 15.44 2.14
C PRO A 272 -19.84 15.90 3.16
N TYR A 273 -18.56 15.90 2.79
CA TYR A 273 -17.44 16.10 3.71
C TYR A 273 -16.82 17.51 3.66
N LEU A 274 -17.21 18.30 2.67
CA LEU A 274 -16.68 19.66 2.51
C LEU A 274 -17.53 20.70 3.21
N ARG A 275 -16.90 21.61 3.97
CA ARG A 275 -17.54 22.72 4.65
C ARG A 275 -17.24 24.07 3.99
N SER A 276 -18.32 24.73 3.59
CA SER A 276 -18.25 26.14 3.14
C SER A 276 -17.85 27.06 4.31
N PRO A 277 -17.25 28.25 4.03
CA PRO A 277 -16.90 28.76 2.69
C PRO A 277 -15.54 28.30 2.16
N PHE A 278 -14.70 27.65 2.98
CA PHE A 278 -13.31 27.34 2.63
C PHE A 278 -13.10 25.92 2.12
N ASN A 279 -14.18 25.13 1.95
CA ASN A 279 -14.14 23.73 1.56
C ASN A 279 -13.23 22.88 2.43
N VAL A 280 -13.32 23.09 3.74
CA VAL A 280 -12.54 22.34 4.73
C VAL A 280 -13.08 20.91 4.82
N TRP A 281 -12.21 19.93 4.75
CA TRP A 281 -12.54 18.53 4.91
C TRP A 281 -12.88 18.17 6.34
N ASN A 282 -13.97 17.41 6.53
CA ASN A 282 -14.29 16.73 7.77
C ASN A 282 -14.04 15.22 7.64
N GLN A 283 -13.91 14.57 8.78
CA GLN A 283 -13.80 13.10 8.83
C GLN A 283 -15.11 12.43 8.37
N GLY A 284 -16.24 12.89 8.90
CA GLY A 284 -17.56 12.40 8.53
C GLY A 284 -18.37 13.44 7.76
N PRO A 285 -19.55 13.05 7.24
CA PRO A 285 -20.47 13.97 6.56
C PRO A 285 -20.98 15.08 7.49
N VAL A 286 -21.66 16.08 6.93
CA VAL A 286 -22.09 17.29 7.66
C VAL A 286 -22.92 16.98 8.91
N GLU A 287 -23.76 15.95 8.87
CA GLU A 287 -24.60 15.50 9.98
C GLU A 287 -23.79 14.84 11.11
N PHE A 288 -22.64 14.24 10.79
CA PHE A 288 -21.76 13.54 11.73
C PHE A 288 -20.29 13.92 11.46
N PRO A 289 -19.92 15.17 11.72
CA PRO A 289 -18.71 15.75 11.12
C PRO A 289 -17.38 15.14 11.58
N GLY A 290 -17.32 14.50 12.75
CA GLY A 290 -16.07 13.97 13.28
C GLY A 290 -14.99 15.05 13.43
N ALA A 291 -13.74 14.69 13.18
CA ALA A 291 -12.60 15.62 13.24
C ALA A 291 -12.62 16.63 12.08
N PRO A 292 -12.51 17.96 12.35
CA PRO A 292 -12.34 18.97 11.32
C PRO A 292 -10.90 18.97 10.76
N ASN A 293 -10.70 19.60 9.60
CA ASN A 293 -9.40 19.64 8.89
C ASN A 293 -8.82 18.25 8.64
N TYR A 294 -9.69 17.34 8.19
CA TYR A 294 -9.34 15.94 8.01
C TYR A 294 -8.53 15.74 6.71
N VAL A 295 -7.21 15.81 6.83
CA VAL A 295 -6.27 15.74 5.70
C VAL A 295 -6.36 14.41 4.97
N SER A 296 -6.72 13.32 5.65
CA SER A 296 -6.89 11.99 5.04
C SER A 296 -8.00 11.97 3.99
N GLY A 297 -9.08 12.74 4.19
CA GLY A 297 -10.14 12.91 3.19
C GLY A 297 -9.64 13.63 1.95
N ALA A 298 -8.88 14.72 2.12
CA ALA A 298 -8.26 15.43 1.01
C ALA A 298 -7.25 14.53 0.25
N ALA A 299 -6.43 13.80 0.98
CA ALA A 299 -5.45 12.88 0.41
C ALA A 299 -6.12 11.75 -0.37
N SER A 300 -7.18 11.13 0.15
CA SER A 300 -7.91 10.09 -0.56
C SER A 300 -8.63 10.59 -1.82
N PHE A 301 -9.09 11.85 -1.81
CA PHE A 301 -9.58 12.50 -3.02
C PHE A 301 -8.46 12.66 -4.07
N LEU A 302 -7.25 13.05 -3.65
CA LEU A 302 -6.09 13.09 -4.55
C LEU A 302 -5.71 11.69 -5.07
N HIS A 303 -5.83 10.63 -4.25
CA HIS A 303 -5.74 9.25 -4.75
C HIS A 303 -6.72 9.01 -5.89
N THR A 304 -7.97 9.45 -5.75
CA THR A 304 -8.97 9.29 -6.81
C THR A 304 -8.54 10.01 -8.10
N MET A 305 -7.96 11.21 -7.99
CA MET A 305 -7.48 11.94 -9.16
C MET A 305 -6.22 11.31 -9.78
N ILE A 306 -5.25 10.94 -8.96
CA ILE A 306 -3.94 10.43 -9.42
C ILE A 306 -4.03 8.94 -9.78
N ASN A 307 -4.47 8.13 -8.83
CA ASN A 307 -4.49 6.67 -8.97
C ASN A 307 -5.78 6.15 -9.61
N GLY A 308 -6.89 6.83 -9.41
CA GLY A 308 -8.16 6.53 -10.06
C GLY A 308 -8.19 7.00 -11.52
N TYR A 309 -8.45 8.28 -11.72
CA TYR A 309 -8.59 8.87 -13.07
C TYR A 309 -7.25 8.99 -13.81
N GLY A 310 -6.16 9.36 -13.15
CA GLY A 310 -4.81 9.27 -13.73
C GLY A 310 -4.37 7.83 -14.00
N GLY A 311 -5.02 6.84 -13.36
CA GLY A 311 -4.82 5.41 -13.60
C GLY A 311 -3.44 4.90 -13.19
N ILE A 312 -2.76 5.58 -12.26
CA ILE A 312 -1.38 5.28 -11.89
C ILE A 312 -1.34 4.16 -10.85
N ARG A 313 -0.55 3.12 -11.15
CA ARG A 313 -0.23 2.02 -10.23
C ARG A 313 1.27 1.84 -10.15
N LEU A 314 1.77 1.75 -8.92
CA LEU A 314 3.15 1.38 -8.62
C LEU A 314 3.22 -0.12 -8.36
N ARG A 315 4.14 -0.80 -9.06
CA ARG A 315 4.47 -2.21 -8.89
C ARG A 315 5.98 -2.37 -8.78
N ASP A 316 6.43 -3.58 -8.48
CA ASP A 316 7.87 -3.85 -8.45
C ASP A 316 8.48 -3.64 -9.84
N GLY A 317 9.41 -2.69 -9.90
CA GLY A 317 10.11 -2.35 -11.14
C GLY A 317 9.25 -1.67 -12.22
N GLU A 318 7.98 -1.36 -11.97
CA GLU A 318 7.15 -0.68 -12.98
C GLU A 318 6.11 0.30 -12.42
N MET A 319 5.78 1.29 -13.23
CA MET A 319 4.61 2.14 -13.06
C MET A 319 3.69 1.96 -14.26
N VAL A 320 2.46 1.54 -14.01
CA VAL A 320 1.42 1.42 -15.04
C VAL A 320 0.51 2.64 -15.00
N ILE A 321 0.15 3.16 -16.17
CA ILE A 321 -0.71 4.34 -16.33
C ILE A 321 -1.83 4.00 -17.30
N ARG A 322 -3.08 4.04 -16.84
CA ARG A 322 -4.30 3.81 -17.63
C ARG A 322 -5.30 4.93 -17.36
N PRO A 323 -5.10 6.10 -17.98
CA PRO A 323 -5.84 7.29 -17.60
C PRO A 323 -7.28 7.28 -18.10
N ARG A 324 -8.14 8.00 -17.37
CA ARG A 324 -9.53 8.28 -17.68
C ARG A 324 -9.83 9.75 -17.33
N LEU A 325 -10.88 10.32 -17.87
CA LEU A 325 -11.33 11.65 -17.44
C LEU A 325 -12.35 11.58 -16.30
N PRO A 326 -12.26 12.48 -15.31
CA PRO A 326 -13.33 12.69 -14.36
C PRO A 326 -14.63 13.13 -15.04
N PRO A 327 -15.80 12.79 -14.50
CA PRO A 327 -17.09 13.14 -15.13
C PRO A 327 -17.25 14.66 -15.27
N GLY A 328 -17.75 15.08 -16.43
CA GLY A 328 -18.02 16.50 -16.74
C GLY A 328 -16.77 17.36 -16.98
N THR A 329 -15.59 16.74 -17.12
CA THR A 329 -14.35 17.46 -17.45
C THR A 329 -13.93 17.20 -18.91
N THR A 330 -13.24 18.17 -19.49
CA THR A 330 -12.66 18.06 -20.83
C THR A 330 -11.16 17.77 -20.81
N ARG A 331 -10.55 17.92 -19.62
CA ARG A 331 -9.11 17.72 -19.42
C ARG A 331 -8.81 17.36 -17.97
N LEU A 332 -7.86 16.43 -17.77
CA LEU A 332 -7.21 16.19 -16.48
C LEU A 332 -5.71 16.49 -16.64
N SER A 333 -5.15 17.31 -15.74
CA SER A 333 -3.73 17.60 -15.74
C SER A 333 -3.14 17.31 -14.36
N ILE A 334 -2.14 16.44 -14.32
CA ILE A 334 -1.35 16.14 -13.12
C ILE A 334 0.06 16.68 -13.38
N PRO A 335 0.44 17.78 -12.72
CA PRO A 335 1.61 18.57 -13.13
C PRO A 335 2.94 17.91 -12.82
N THR A 336 2.98 17.04 -11.80
CA THR A 336 4.23 16.39 -11.38
C THR A 336 3.94 15.00 -10.85
N ILE A 337 4.62 14.02 -11.45
CA ILE A 337 4.69 12.64 -11.01
C ILE A 337 6.15 12.23 -11.07
N ASN A 338 6.61 11.49 -10.07
CA ASN A 338 7.97 10.98 -9.99
C ASN A 338 7.98 9.45 -9.99
N PHE A 339 8.89 8.87 -10.78
CA PHE A 339 9.17 7.44 -10.80
C PHE A 339 10.66 7.23 -11.13
N ASN A 340 11.41 6.67 -10.24
CA ASN A 340 12.84 6.36 -10.39
C ASN A 340 13.65 7.48 -11.09
N ARG A 341 13.67 8.68 -10.51
CA ARG A 341 14.32 9.89 -11.05
C ARG A 341 13.73 10.43 -12.35
N PHE A 342 12.76 9.77 -12.93
CA PHE A 342 11.98 10.28 -14.04
C PHE A 342 10.85 11.16 -13.51
N ARG A 343 10.87 12.44 -13.87
CA ARG A 343 9.85 13.40 -13.51
C ARG A 343 9.05 13.79 -14.74
N PHE A 344 7.73 13.72 -14.64
CA PHE A 344 6.84 14.02 -15.74
C PHE A 344 5.52 14.64 -15.30
N SER A 345 4.81 15.26 -16.23
CA SER A 345 3.39 15.59 -16.11
C SER A 345 2.55 14.66 -16.97
N LEU A 346 1.33 14.37 -16.49
CA LEU A 346 0.32 13.63 -17.24
C LEU A 346 -0.83 14.58 -17.61
N GLU A 347 -1.19 14.59 -18.87
CA GLU A 347 -2.34 15.34 -19.39
C GLU A 347 -3.25 14.39 -20.17
N VAL A 348 -4.55 14.38 -19.84
CA VAL A 348 -5.56 13.53 -20.48
C VAL A 348 -6.59 14.44 -21.14
N GLN A 349 -6.94 14.16 -22.40
CA GLN A 349 -7.86 14.95 -23.22
C GLN A 349 -9.24 14.30 -23.31
N GLN A 350 -10.22 15.06 -23.81
CA GLN A 350 -11.61 14.63 -23.94
C GLN A 350 -11.80 13.45 -24.89
N ASP A 351 -10.95 13.31 -25.89
CA ASP A 351 -10.95 12.20 -26.85
C ASP A 351 -10.33 10.91 -26.30
N GLY A 352 -9.91 10.90 -25.04
CA GLY A 352 -9.24 9.78 -24.37
C GLY A 352 -7.73 9.74 -24.61
N SER A 353 -7.19 10.57 -25.50
CA SER A 353 -5.74 10.66 -25.68
C SER A 353 -5.06 11.22 -24.43
N PHE A 354 -3.81 10.82 -24.21
CA PHE A 354 -3.02 11.35 -23.13
C PHE A 354 -1.59 11.70 -23.58
N THR A 355 -0.96 12.58 -22.82
CA THR A 355 0.42 12.99 -23.03
C THR A 355 1.20 12.83 -21.71
N ILE A 356 2.29 12.09 -21.75
CA ILE A 356 3.33 12.08 -20.72
C ILE A 356 4.40 13.06 -21.19
N ARG A 357 4.59 14.15 -20.44
CA ARG A 357 5.63 15.13 -20.75
C ARG A 357 6.76 15.03 -19.75
N GLN A 358 7.90 14.52 -20.20
CA GLN A 358 9.13 14.52 -19.40
C GLN A 358 9.51 15.95 -19.05
N GLN A 359 9.78 16.21 -17.78
CA GLN A 359 10.39 17.45 -17.32
C GLN A 359 11.93 17.35 -17.39
N ALA A 360 12.60 18.49 -17.37
CA ALA A 360 14.06 18.50 -17.29
C ALA A 360 14.55 17.80 -15.99
N ILE A 361 15.43 16.84 -16.14
CA ILE A 361 15.97 16.02 -15.04
C ILE A 361 17.49 16.12 -15.02
N PRO A 362 18.12 16.22 -13.82
CA PRO A 362 19.57 16.42 -13.72
C PRO A 362 20.38 15.14 -13.97
N THR A 363 19.74 13.97 -13.94
CA THR A 363 20.38 12.66 -14.14
C THR A 363 19.52 11.81 -15.05
N MET A 364 20.16 10.93 -15.85
CA MET A 364 19.42 9.98 -16.67
C MET A 364 18.65 9.00 -15.77
N PRO A 365 17.37 8.79 -16.01
CA PRO A 365 16.62 7.72 -15.37
C PRO A 365 17.01 6.38 -16.02
N THR A 366 16.95 5.32 -15.23
CA THR A 366 17.14 3.95 -15.70
C THR A 366 15.80 3.29 -15.97
N ILE A 367 15.00 3.88 -16.87
CA ILE A 367 13.66 3.40 -17.22
C ILE A 367 13.51 3.27 -18.74
N GLN A 368 12.61 2.37 -19.15
CA GLN A 368 12.05 2.25 -20.48
C GLN A 368 10.61 2.75 -20.45
N ILE A 369 10.19 3.52 -21.43
CA ILE A 369 8.83 4.04 -21.56
C ILE A 369 8.13 3.22 -22.65
N ILE A 370 6.99 2.60 -22.32
CA ILE A 370 6.19 1.82 -23.28
C ILE A 370 4.82 2.51 -23.40
N ILE A 371 4.49 3.03 -24.56
CA ILE A 371 3.21 3.69 -24.86
C ILE A 371 2.44 2.84 -25.86
N ASP A 372 1.25 2.39 -25.50
CA ASP A 372 0.39 1.53 -26.33
C ASP A 372 1.14 0.34 -26.96
N GLY A 373 2.09 -0.24 -26.19
CA GLY A 373 2.93 -1.36 -26.61
C GLY A 373 4.20 -0.97 -27.38
N VAL A 374 4.40 0.31 -27.71
CA VAL A 374 5.61 0.79 -28.39
C VAL A 374 6.64 1.32 -27.40
N SER A 375 7.87 0.84 -27.53
CA SER A 375 8.97 1.23 -26.64
C SER A 375 9.61 2.56 -27.06
N HIS A 376 9.90 3.39 -26.06
CA HIS A 376 10.58 4.68 -26.19
C HIS A 376 11.65 4.80 -25.11
N GLU A 377 12.72 5.52 -25.45
CA GLU A 377 13.75 5.91 -24.46
C GLU A 377 13.41 7.28 -23.88
N PRO A 378 13.77 7.54 -22.60
CA PRO A 378 13.71 8.86 -22.02
C PRO A 378 14.56 9.85 -22.81
N CYS A 379 14.15 11.10 -22.85
CA CYS A 379 14.95 12.16 -23.44
C CYS A 379 16.20 12.47 -22.62
N GLY A 380 17.20 13.08 -23.23
CA GLY A 380 18.48 13.38 -22.59
C GLY A 380 18.35 14.24 -21.32
N ILE A 381 19.45 14.31 -20.57
CA ILE A 381 19.57 15.15 -19.36
C ILE A 381 19.19 16.60 -19.70
N ASN A 382 18.44 17.24 -18.80
CA ASN A 382 17.94 18.63 -18.95
C ASN A 382 17.08 18.88 -20.21
N THR A 383 16.57 17.80 -20.83
CA THR A 383 15.71 17.89 -22.01
C THR A 383 14.27 17.58 -21.64
N ALA A 384 13.34 18.40 -22.12
CA ALA A 384 11.91 18.15 -22.01
C ALA A 384 11.39 17.60 -23.35
N CYS A 385 10.59 16.55 -23.29
CA CYS A 385 9.91 16.00 -24.46
C CYS A 385 8.55 15.39 -24.06
N ALA A 386 7.78 14.98 -25.06
CA ALA A 386 6.44 14.46 -24.85
C ALA A 386 6.24 13.11 -25.55
N PHE A 387 5.54 12.21 -24.86
CA PHE A 387 5.09 10.93 -25.36
C PHE A 387 3.56 10.92 -25.38
N HIS A 388 2.97 10.50 -26.49
CA HIS A 388 1.52 10.52 -26.72
C HIS A 388 0.98 9.10 -26.79
N GLY A 389 -0.17 8.85 -26.16
CA GLY A 389 -0.85 7.56 -26.15
C GLY A 389 -2.36 7.70 -26.09
N ILE A 390 -3.05 6.56 -26.22
CA ILE A 390 -4.52 6.46 -26.22
C ILE A 390 -5.00 5.51 -25.11
N ASN A 391 -4.34 4.36 -24.92
CA ASN A 391 -4.82 3.32 -24.02
C ASN A 391 -4.04 3.27 -22.69
N SER A 392 -2.71 3.14 -22.78
CA SER A 392 -1.88 2.94 -21.60
C SER A 392 -0.42 3.31 -21.79
N ALA A 393 0.25 3.60 -20.69
CA ALA A 393 1.71 3.66 -20.63
C ALA A 393 2.23 2.77 -19.52
N THR A 394 3.44 2.24 -19.71
CA THR A 394 4.19 1.53 -18.67
C THR A 394 5.61 2.08 -18.62
N LEU A 395 6.06 2.47 -17.44
CA LEU A 395 7.43 2.86 -17.17
C LEU A 395 8.10 1.69 -16.44
N LYS A 396 9.15 1.09 -17.04
CA LYS A 396 9.86 -0.06 -16.46
C LYS A 396 11.28 0.30 -16.08
N LEU A 397 11.74 -0.19 -14.92
CA LEU A 397 13.14 -0.12 -14.53
C LEU A 397 13.98 -0.99 -15.47
N VAL A 398 15.11 -0.44 -15.92
CA VAL A 398 16.11 -1.16 -16.72
C VAL A 398 17.28 -1.52 -15.81
N GLY A 399 17.65 -2.80 -15.77
CA GLY A 399 18.76 -3.27 -14.93
C GLY A 399 18.44 -3.34 -13.45
N ALA A 400 17.16 -3.44 -13.07
CA ALA A 400 16.76 -3.71 -11.69
C ALA A 400 17.52 -4.92 -11.15
N ASN A 401 17.90 -4.86 -9.87
CA ASN A 401 18.77 -5.83 -9.22
C ASN A 401 18.16 -7.24 -9.27
N ALA A 402 18.52 -8.04 -10.27
CA ALA A 402 17.96 -9.38 -10.52
C ALA A 402 18.16 -10.37 -9.34
N ASN A 403 18.99 -10.00 -8.36
CA ASN A 403 19.38 -10.87 -7.26
C ASN A 403 18.45 -10.79 -6.05
N CYS A 404 17.85 -9.61 -5.77
CA CYS A 404 16.85 -9.44 -4.74
C CYS A 404 15.62 -8.77 -5.37
N GLN A 405 14.56 -9.53 -5.56
CA GLN A 405 13.29 -9.00 -6.08
C GLN A 405 12.30 -8.91 -4.93
N LEU A 406 11.65 -7.76 -4.81
CA LEU A 406 10.52 -7.60 -3.93
C LEU A 406 9.34 -8.33 -4.57
N LYS A 407 9.11 -9.57 -4.12
CA LYS A 407 8.07 -10.42 -4.70
C LYS A 407 6.74 -9.70 -4.69
N PRO A 408 6.04 -9.65 -5.84
CA PRO A 408 4.62 -9.33 -5.84
C PRO A 408 3.96 -10.30 -4.85
N THR A 409 2.87 -9.88 -4.26
CA THR A 409 2.13 -10.71 -3.34
C THR A 409 1.68 -11.96 -4.10
N GLU A 410 2.46 -13.04 -4.05
CA GLU A 410 2.09 -14.37 -4.58
C GLU A 410 0.93 -14.97 -3.75
N LEU A 411 0.03 -14.11 -3.31
CA LEU A 411 -1.18 -14.49 -2.64
C LEU A 411 -2.20 -14.86 -3.71
N ASN A 412 -2.04 -16.04 -4.29
CA ASN A 412 -3.10 -16.64 -5.09
C ASN A 412 -4.30 -16.88 -4.17
N ILE A 413 -5.32 -16.04 -4.28
CA ILE A 413 -6.62 -16.24 -3.64
C ILE A 413 -7.36 -17.45 -4.25
N ARG A 414 -6.83 -18.06 -5.29
CA ARG A 414 -7.37 -19.31 -5.84
C ARG A 414 -7.20 -20.43 -4.82
N LEU A 415 -8.18 -20.57 -3.97
CA LEU A 415 -8.33 -21.67 -3.01
C LEU A 415 -8.48 -23.06 -3.65
N ALA A 416 -8.43 -23.17 -4.96
CA ALA A 416 -8.79 -24.41 -5.68
C ALA A 416 -7.66 -25.42 -5.81
N ASP A 417 -6.39 -25.06 -5.64
CA ASP A 417 -5.30 -26.03 -5.80
C ASP A 417 -4.40 -26.11 -4.55
N GLN A 418 -4.73 -27.09 -3.72
CA GLN A 418 -4.00 -27.44 -2.50
C GLN A 418 -2.72 -28.25 -2.75
N ASN A 419 -2.14 -28.21 -3.91
CA ASN A 419 -0.84 -28.84 -4.15
C ASN A 419 0.29 -27.87 -3.83
N HIS A 420 0.60 -27.78 -2.55
CA HIS A 420 1.76 -27.09 -2.07
C HIS A 420 3.03 -27.86 -2.44
N ALA A 421 3.67 -27.44 -3.52
CA ALA A 421 5.10 -27.70 -3.65
C ALA A 421 5.82 -26.92 -2.53
N VAL A 422 6.22 -27.63 -1.50
CA VAL A 422 7.13 -27.12 -0.48
C VAL A 422 8.40 -26.70 -1.21
N VAL A 423 8.63 -25.39 -1.33
CA VAL A 423 9.92 -24.87 -1.82
C VAL A 423 10.94 -25.13 -0.74
N THR A 424 11.65 -26.25 -0.87
CA THR A 424 12.58 -26.78 0.13
C THR A 424 13.95 -26.11 0.13
N SER A 425 14.22 -25.15 -0.75
CA SER A 425 15.50 -24.39 -0.69
C SER A 425 15.43 -23.08 -1.45
N CYS A 426 15.41 -21.95 -0.73
CA CYS A 426 16.06 -20.74 -1.25
C CYS A 426 17.56 -20.89 -0.97
N THR A 427 18.31 -21.42 -1.92
CA THR A 427 19.77 -21.28 -1.90
C THR A 427 20.07 -19.84 -2.27
N TYR A 428 20.41 -19.03 -1.29
CA TYR A 428 21.01 -17.72 -1.51
C TYR A 428 22.42 -17.99 -2.04
N GLY A 429 22.60 -17.85 -3.37
CA GLY A 429 23.91 -17.97 -3.99
C GLY A 429 24.85 -16.85 -3.55
N ASP A 430 26.14 -17.15 -3.51
CA ASP A 430 27.25 -16.21 -3.21
C ASP A 430 27.03 -14.84 -3.85
N ARG A 431 26.89 -13.80 -3.02
CA ARG A 431 26.63 -12.43 -3.46
C ARG A 431 27.71 -11.51 -2.89
N SER A 432 28.66 -11.17 -3.72
CA SER A 432 29.54 -10.04 -3.45
C SER A 432 28.79 -8.74 -3.73
N VAL A 433 28.20 -8.14 -2.72
CA VAL A 433 27.81 -6.72 -2.78
C VAL A 433 29.09 -5.92 -2.57
N ALA A 434 29.48 -5.12 -3.57
CA ALA A 434 30.60 -4.20 -3.43
C ALA A 434 30.35 -3.28 -2.23
N ASP A 435 31.24 -3.35 -1.25
CA ASP A 435 31.22 -2.61 0.01
C ASP A 435 31.25 -1.09 -0.26
N PRO A 436 30.15 -0.34 -0.06
CA PRO A 436 30.24 1.11 -0.03
C PRO A 436 30.75 1.50 1.37
N LYS A 437 32.01 1.86 1.46
CA LYS A 437 32.60 2.49 2.65
C LYS A 437 31.78 3.71 3.04
N LEU A 438 30.85 3.52 3.97
CA LEU A 438 30.14 4.61 4.61
C LEU A 438 30.90 5.00 5.89
N PRO A 439 31.27 6.25 6.07
CA PRO A 439 31.78 6.73 7.36
C PRO A 439 30.63 6.69 8.38
N ILE A 440 30.75 5.81 9.36
CA ILE A 440 29.87 5.79 10.53
C ILE A 440 30.45 6.78 11.53
N GLU A 441 30.03 8.02 11.48
CA GLU A 441 30.15 8.91 12.62
C GLU A 441 28.77 9.01 13.34
N TYR A 442 28.62 8.22 14.38
CA TYR A 442 27.61 8.44 15.39
C TYR A 442 28.23 9.28 16.50
N ASN A 443 27.98 10.58 16.50
CA ASN A 443 28.14 11.40 17.69
C ASN A 443 26.82 12.11 18.03
N ARG A 444 26.30 11.70 19.22
CA ARG A 444 25.32 12.29 20.15
C ARG A 444 23.84 12.23 19.80
#